data_4c38e31f08dfa1a9ec23bcf16e4a93d4
#
_entry.id   4c38e31f08dfa1a9ec23bcf16e4a93d4
#
_cell.length_a   1.000
_cell.length_b   1.000
_cell.length_c   1.000
_cell.angle_alpha   90.00
_cell.angle_beta   90.00
_cell.angle_gamma   90.00
#
_symmetry.space_group_name_H-M   'P 1'
#
loop_
_entity.id
_entity.type
_entity.pdbx_description
1 polymer ?
#
loop_
_entity_poly.entity_id
_entity_poly.type
_entity_poly.pdbx_seq_one_letter_code
_entity_poly.pdbx_strand_id
1 'polypeptide(L)'
;MANPEHLKLLMQGVGVWNRWRKKQPGIKPDLSLAKLAGIAPDYNLNLSETDLSGADLSDSKLVMANLTRANLFKADLCKADLSTATLAGTTLSKAFLFGAKLTDADLTKANLSKATLSKANLAGANLSRATLIGANLFEANLWEANLEQANFTQANLSGANLTEANLYGAVFHQCHIGYTSFVNVNLKGVQDLETVKHVGPSYVAISTIFNSGGDVPRVFLRGCGIPENFIQQLPSFLSQPIQCASCFISFSYADRPFAVKLHDHLQAKGIRCWLDEHQTRPKDDTIQRVERG
;
A
#
# COMPACT_ATOMS: atom_id res chain seq x y z
N MET A 1 -12.82 30.62 11.05
CA MET A 1 -11.40 31.03 11.31
C MET A 1 -10.99 30.42 12.63
N ALA A 2 -9.71 30.03 12.75
CA ALA A 2 -9.20 29.43 13.98
C ALA A 2 -9.55 30.23 15.23
N ASN A 3 -9.84 29.52 16.32
CA ASN A 3 -9.97 30.16 17.62
C ASN A 3 -8.59 30.70 18.07
N PRO A 4 -8.45 32.00 18.33
CA PRO A 4 -7.14 32.62 18.65
C PRO A 4 -6.45 31.99 19.88
N GLU A 5 -7.23 31.61 20.91
CA GLU A 5 -6.69 30.97 22.10
C GLU A 5 -6.19 29.55 21.82
N HIS A 6 -6.90 28.79 21.00
CA HIS A 6 -6.45 27.46 20.59
C HIS A 6 -5.15 27.54 19.78
N LEU A 7 -5.08 28.48 18.83
CA LEU A 7 -3.87 28.69 18.04
C LEU A 7 -2.68 29.12 18.93
N LYS A 8 -2.92 30.04 19.86
CA LYS A 8 -1.91 30.48 20.82
C LYS A 8 -1.38 29.34 21.69
N LEU A 9 -2.27 28.46 22.17
CA LEU A 9 -1.90 27.26 22.93
C LEU A 9 -1.04 26.30 22.11
N LEU A 10 -1.40 26.05 20.84
CA LEU A 10 -0.62 25.20 19.96
C LEU A 10 0.79 25.78 19.71
N MET A 11 0.88 27.09 19.48
CA MET A 11 2.15 27.78 19.22
C MET A 11 3.07 27.83 20.43
N GLN A 12 2.57 27.59 21.66
CA GLN A 12 3.38 27.42 22.86
C GLN A 12 4.05 26.05 22.96
N GLY A 13 3.79 25.16 22.01
CA GLY A 13 4.42 23.85 21.89
C GLY A 13 3.57 22.69 22.38
N VAL A 14 3.99 21.47 21.96
CA VAL A 14 3.24 20.21 22.16
C VAL A 14 2.93 19.94 23.63
N GLY A 15 3.88 20.18 24.51
CA GLY A 15 3.68 19.94 25.96
C GLY A 15 2.58 20.81 26.57
N VAL A 16 2.47 22.09 26.16
CA VAL A 16 1.41 22.99 26.61
C VAL A 16 0.06 22.55 26.01
N TRP A 17 0.04 22.33 24.70
CA TRP A 17 -1.14 21.89 23.97
C TRP A 17 -1.70 20.57 24.52
N ASN A 18 -0.88 19.53 24.65
CA ASN A 18 -1.33 18.23 25.11
C ASN A 18 -1.82 18.26 26.57
N ARG A 19 -1.18 19.07 27.46
CA ARG A 19 -1.69 19.26 28.83
C ARG A 19 -3.05 19.95 28.83
N TRP A 20 -3.25 20.96 27.99
CA TRP A 20 -4.54 21.62 27.84
C TRP A 20 -5.60 20.65 27.30
N ARG A 21 -5.29 19.87 26.25
CA ARG A 21 -6.18 18.83 25.72
C ARG A 21 -6.61 17.83 26.78
N LYS A 22 -5.67 17.38 27.63
CA LYS A 22 -5.94 16.45 28.72
C LYS A 22 -6.85 17.06 29.81
N LYS A 23 -6.72 18.35 30.10
CA LYS A 23 -7.54 19.07 31.08
C LYS A 23 -8.94 19.42 30.55
N GLN A 24 -9.09 19.54 29.25
CA GLN A 24 -10.32 19.97 28.59
C GLN A 24 -10.77 18.96 27.51
N PRO A 25 -11.05 17.70 27.87
CA PRO A 25 -11.35 16.64 26.90
C PRO A 25 -12.62 16.84 26.09
N GLY A 26 -13.59 17.60 26.64
CA GLY A 26 -14.86 17.93 25.98
C GLY A 26 -14.78 19.07 24.97
N ILE A 27 -13.68 19.82 24.95
CA ILE A 27 -13.53 20.91 23.97
C ILE A 27 -12.99 20.34 22.67
N LYS A 28 -13.69 20.62 21.57
CA LYS A 28 -13.20 20.38 20.20
C LYS A 28 -12.42 21.61 19.75
N PRO A 29 -11.08 21.53 19.60
CA PRO A 29 -10.31 22.67 19.17
C PRO A 29 -10.69 23.12 17.78
N ASP A 30 -10.74 24.41 17.55
CA ASP A 30 -10.92 25.03 16.24
C ASP A 30 -9.60 25.66 15.80
N LEU A 31 -8.97 25.06 14.80
CA LEU A 31 -7.78 25.53 14.09
C LEU A 31 -8.09 25.69 12.59
N SER A 32 -9.39 25.86 12.25
CA SER A 32 -9.82 25.99 10.87
C SER A 32 -9.16 27.19 10.19
N LEU A 33 -8.72 26.98 8.95
CA LEU A 33 -7.98 27.98 8.16
C LEU A 33 -6.70 28.53 8.82
N ALA A 34 -6.18 27.85 9.85
CA ALA A 34 -4.92 28.24 10.47
C ALA A 34 -3.74 28.08 9.50
N LYS A 35 -2.80 29.00 9.54
CA LYS A 35 -1.55 28.91 8.79
C LYS A 35 -0.50 28.18 9.64
N LEU A 36 -0.30 26.89 9.41
CA LEU A 36 0.57 26.00 10.17
C LEU A 36 1.62 25.33 9.28
N ALA A 37 1.88 25.93 8.10
CA ALA A 37 2.85 25.40 7.15
C ALA A 37 4.23 25.23 7.79
N GLY A 38 4.88 24.09 7.52
CA GLY A 38 6.22 23.79 8.01
C GLY A 38 6.33 23.63 9.53
N ILE A 39 5.21 23.57 10.29
CA ILE A 39 5.34 23.31 11.74
C ILE A 39 6.05 21.97 11.95
N ALA A 40 6.96 21.94 12.89
CA ALA A 40 7.73 20.77 13.28
C ALA A 40 7.61 20.56 14.79
N PRO A 41 6.41 20.18 15.27
CA PRO A 41 6.22 19.89 16.67
C PRO A 41 7.05 18.67 17.10
N ASP A 42 7.35 18.60 18.37
CA ASP A 42 7.87 17.37 18.95
C ASP A 42 6.88 16.22 18.74
N TYR A 43 7.36 14.99 18.87
CA TYR A 43 6.56 13.78 18.68
C TYR A 43 5.29 13.77 19.54
N ASN A 44 4.26 13.03 19.07
CA ASN A 44 2.99 12.80 19.79
C ASN A 44 2.10 14.05 19.97
N LEU A 45 2.09 14.98 19.02
CA LEU A 45 1.13 16.07 19.00
C LEU A 45 -0.31 15.53 18.95
N ASN A 46 -1.14 15.88 19.94
CA ASN A 46 -2.53 15.44 19.99
C ASN A 46 -3.47 16.45 19.32
N LEU A 47 -3.82 16.19 18.08
CA LEU A 47 -4.81 16.94 17.29
C LEU A 47 -6.13 16.14 17.11
N SER A 48 -6.38 15.13 17.96
CA SER A 48 -7.62 14.36 17.86
C SER A 48 -8.86 15.25 17.98
N GLU A 49 -9.88 14.95 17.17
CA GLU A 49 -11.17 15.69 17.13
C GLU A 49 -11.05 17.20 16.88
N THR A 50 -9.88 17.69 16.45
CA THR A 50 -9.64 19.09 16.15
C THR A 50 -10.24 19.45 14.78
N ASP A 51 -10.86 20.63 14.68
CA ASP A 51 -11.21 21.22 13.39
C ASP A 51 -9.99 21.89 12.77
N LEU A 52 -9.48 21.29 11.70
CA LEU A 52 -8.36 21.76 10.88
C LEU A 52 -8.86 22.00 9.43
N SER A 53 -10.17 22.21 9.25
CA SER A 53 -10.73 22.41 7.92
C SER A 53 -10.12 23.61 7.22
N GLY A 54 -9.61 23.39 6.01
CA GLY A 54 -8.91 24.42 5.22
C GLY A 54 -7.61 24.93 5.83
N ALA A 55 -7.09 24.31 6.89
CA ALA A 55 -5.80 24.70 7.45
C ALA A 55 -4.66 24.42 6.46
N ASP A 56 -3.65 25.28 6.47
CA ASP A 56 -2.41 25.05 5.75
C ASP A 56 -1.41 24.33 6.68
N LEU A 57 -1.19 23.07 6.38
CA LEU A 57 -0.25 22.15 7.05
C LEU A 57 0.82 21.64 6.08
N SER A 58 1.02 22.37 4.96
CA SER A 58 2.01 22.00 3.96
C SER A 58 3.42 21.95 4.58
N ASP A 59 4.24 20.99 4.11
CA ASP A 59 5.61 20.74 4.57
C ASP A 59 5.75 20.51 6.10
N SER A 60 4.65 20.33 6.85
CA SER A 60 4.67 20.11 8.30
C SER A 60 5.22 18.73 8.66
N LYS A 61 5.84 18.62 9.85
CA LYS A 61 6.35 17.35 10.41
C LYS A 61 5.39 16.83 11.47
N LEU A 62 4.43 16.03 11.10
CA LEU A 62 3.39 15.47 11.98
C LEU A 62 3.61 13.97 12.25
N VAL A 63 4.87 13.55 12.29
CA VAL A 63 5.26 12.16 12.59
C VAL A 63 4.71 11.76 13.96
N MET A 64 4.06 10.58 14.02
CA MET A 64 3.40 10.05 15.21
C MET A 64 2.29 10.95 15.80
N ALA A 65 1.83 11.98 15.10
CA ALA A 65 0.73 12.82 15.58
C ALA A 65 -0.57 12.04 15.69
N ASN A 66 -1.37 12.34 16.70
CA ASN A 66 -2.72 11.81 16.83
C ASN A 66 -3.72 12.79 16.21
N LEU A 67 -4.25 12.42 15.04
CA LEU A 67 -5.28 13.14 14.28
C LEU A 67 -6.61 12.37 14.28
N THR A 68 -6.79 11.40 15.18
CA THR A 68 -8.02 10.58 15.22
C THR A 68 -9.27 11.45 15.22
N ARG A 69 -10.17 11.20 14.26
CA ARG A 69 -11.44 11.93 14.06
C ARG A 69 -11.29 13.45 13.85
N ALA A 70 -10.10 13.94 13.53
CA ALA A 70 -9.92 15.33 13.17
C ALA A 70 -10.66 15.68 11.87
N ASN A 71 -11.06 16.92 11.71
CA ASN A 71 -11.65 17.44 10.48
C ASN A 71 -10.56 18.18 9.66
N LEU A 72 -10.08 17.52 8.62
CA LEU A 72 -9.09 18.03 7.65
C LEU A 72 -9.75 18.33 6.27
N PHE A 73 -11.05 18.62 6.26
CA PHE A 73 -11.75 18.96 5.04
C PHE A 73 -11.06 20.12 4.31
N LYS A 74 -10.65 19.90 3.04
CA LYS A 74 -9.92 20.88 2.23
C LYS A 74 -8.61 21.39 2.85
N ALA A 75 -8.05 20.74 3.85
CA ALA A 75 -6.74 21.13 4.39
C ALA A 75 -5.64 20.92 3.36
N ASP A 76 -4.62 21.75 3.40
CA ASP A 76 -3.39 21.57 2.63
C ASP A 76 -2.36 20.79 3.47
N LEU A 77 -2.04 19.59 3.03
CA LEU A 77 -1.05 18.67 3.60
C LEU A 77 0.01 18.30 2.55
N CYS A 78 0.19 19.15 1.52
CA CYS A 78 1.19 18.90 0.49
C CYS A 78 2.57 18.71 1.13
N LYS A 79 3.26 17.59 0.79
CA LYS A 79 4.58 17.22 1.31
C LYS A 79 4.68 17.09 2.84
N ALA A 80 3.56 17.13 3.58
CA ALA A 80 3.59 16.90 5.03
C ALA A 80 4.10 15.51 5.35
N ASP A 81 4.83 15.36 6.45
CA ASP A 81 5.29 14.09 6.99
C ASP A 81 4.34 13.62 8.09
N LEU A 82 3.48 12.67 7.73
CA LEU A 82 2.49 12.01 8.60
C LEU A 82 2.88 10.56 8.88
N SER A 83 4.16 10.21 8.71
CA SER A 83 4.63 8.84 8.92
C SER A 83 4.26 8.37 10.33
N THR A 84 3.71 7.16 10.43
CA THR A 84 3.23 6.55 11.68
C THR A 84 2.18 7.36 12.45
N ALA A 85 1.57 8.39 11.84
CA ALA A 85 0.49 9.15 12.47
C ALA A 85 -0.81 8.34 12.54
N THR A 86 -1.64 8.65 13.56
CA THR A 86 -2.97 8.06 13.70
C THR A 86 -4.03 9.00 13.11
N LEU A 87 -4.63 8.61 11.98
CA LEU A 87 -5.67 9.35 11.27
C LEU A 87 -7.00 8.56 11.23
N ALA A 88 -7.21 7.64 12.20
CA ALA A 88 -8.40 6.81 12.22
C ALA A 88 -9.69 7.63 12.28
N GLY A 89 -10.63 7.40 11.34
CA GLY A 89 -11.88 8.12 11.22
C GLY A 89 -11.76 9.60 10.88
N THR A 90 -10.62 10.08 10.43
CA THR A 90 -10.38 11.47 10.04
C THR A 90 -11.16 11.83 8.78
N THR A 91 -11.67 13.07 8.71
CA THR A 91 -12.26 13.64 7.50
C THR A 91 -11.21 14.37 6.67
N LEU A 92 -10.73 13.72 5.62
CA LEU A 92 -9.74 14.24 4.65
C LEU A 92 -10.38 14.55 3.29
N SER A 93 -11.71 14.65 3.23
CA SER A 93 -12.37 14.88 1.95
C SER A 93 -11.95 16.20 1.31
N LYS A 94 -11.59 16.14 0.03
CA LYS A 94 -11.03 17.26 -0.76
C LYS A 94 -9.73 17.84 -0.21
N ALA A 95 -9.03 17.17 0.72
CA ALA A 95 -7.71 17.61 1.18
C ALA A 95 -6.64 17.45 0.10
N PHE A 96 -5.59 18.25 0.18
CA PHE A 96 -4.44 18.22 -0.70
C PHE A 96 -3.29 17.50 0.00
N LEU A 97 -2.91 16.31 -0.51
CA LEU A 97 -1.85 15.45 0.05
C LEU A 97 -0.79 15.14 -1.02
N PHE A 98 -0.58 16.03 -1.99
CA PHE A 98 0.42 15.81 -3.02
C PHE A 98 1.80 15.58 -2.39
N GLY A 99 2.42 14.42 -2.68
CA GLY A 99 3.74 14.07 -2.17
C GLY A 99 3.84 13.92 -0.65
N ALA A 100 2.71 13.85 0.07
CA ALA A 100 2.72 13.62 1.52
C ALA A 100 3.30 12.24 1.87
N LYS A 101 3.98 12.14 3.01
CA LYS A 101 4.48 10.89 3.56
C LYS A 101 3.50 10.37 4.59
N LEU A 102 2.96 9.19 4.33
CA LEU A 102 1.97 8.48 5.15
C LEU A 102 2.43 7.04 5.44
N THR A 103 3.76 6.81 5.39
CA THR A 103 4.32 5.48 5.65
C THR A 103 3.88 5.00 7.01
N ASP A 104 3.34 3.75 7.08
CA ASP A 104 2.84 3.11 8.29
C ASP A 104 1.77 3.92 9.06
N ALA A 105 1.12 4.89 8.43
CA ALA A 105 0.04 5.66 9.06
C ALA A 105 -1.25 4.85 9.20
N ASP A 106 -2.00 5.09 10.29
CA ASP A 106 -3.34 4.49 10.48
C ASP A 106 -4.43 5.42 9.95
N LEU A 107 -4.97 5.09 8.78
CA LEU A 107 -6.09 5.76 8.10
C LEU A 107 -7.38 4.92 8.16
N THR A 108 -7.49 4.02 9.14
CA THR A 108 -8.67 3.15 9.29
C THR A 108 -9.96 3.98 9.30
N LYS A 109 -10.90 3.65 8.39
CA LYS A 109 -12.18 4.35 8.24
C LYS A 109 -12.06 5.86 7.93
N ALA A 110 -10.91 6.35 7.49
CA ALA A 110 -10.75 7.73 7.08
C ALA A 110 -11.60 8.04 5.83
N ASN A 111 -12.10 9.27 5.72
CA ASN A 111 -12.80 9.75 4.54
C ASN A 111 -11.86 10.60 3.68
N LEU A 112 -11.35 10.01 2.61
CA LEU A 112 -10.44 10.61 1.62
C LEU A 112 -11.17 10.96 0.30
N SER A 113 -12.51 11.06 0.32
CA SER A 113 -13.29 11.31 -0.89
C SER A 113 -12.83 12.60 -1.59
N LYS A 114 -12.48 12.47 -2.88
CA LYS A 114 -11.99 13.58 -3.73
C LYS A 114 -10.70 14.23 -3.21
N ALA A 115 -9.95 13.58 -2.34
CA ALA A 115 -8.63 14.04 -1.92
C ALA A 115 -7.60 13.88 -3.05
N THR A 116 -6.57 14.72 -3.06
CA THR A 116 -5.45 14.66 -4.01
C THR A 116 -4.25 14.02 -3.33
N LEU A 117 -4.01 12.73 -3.62
CA LEU A 117 -2.93 11.90 -3.05
C LEU A 117 -1.85 11.59 -4.11
N SER A 118 -1.80 12.36 -5.19
CA SER A 118 -0.82 12.10 -6.25
C SER A 118 0.59 12.12 -5.68
N LYS A 119 1.38 11.07 -6.01
CA LYS A 119 2.76 10.87 -5.52
C LYS A 119 2.89 10.74 -4.00
N ALA A 120 1.80 10.57 -3.27
CA ALA A 120 1.88 10.32 -1.83
C ALA A 120 2.50 8.94 -1.55
N ASN A 121 3.28 8.84 -0.47
CA ASN A 121 3.82 7.58 0.01
C ASN A 121 2.95 7.02 1.13
N LEU A 122 2.20 5.98 0.81
CA LEU A 122 1.28 5.24 1.70
C LEU A 122 1.80 3.82 1.97
N ALA A 123 3.10 3.57 1.78
CA ALA A 123 3.67 2.24 2.01
C ALA A 123 3.41 1.76 3.44
N GLY A 124 2.93 0.53 3.60
CA GLY A 124 2.58 -0.05 4.90
C GLY A 124 1.38 0.59 5.60
N ALA A 125 0.76 1.64 5.04
CA ALA A 125 -0.35 2.33 5.70
C ALA A 125 -1.60 1.45 5.83
N ASN A 126 -2.34 1.64 6.92
CA ASN A 126 -3.63 0.97 7.13
C ASN A 126 -4.78 1.87 6.67
N LEU A 127 -5.34 1.56 5.51
CA LEU A 127 -6.53 2.22 4.94
C LEU A 127 -7.76 1.31 5.00
N SER A 128 -7.79 0.32 5.91
CA SER A 128 -8.93 -0.58 6.00
C SER A 128 -10.24 0.20 6.21
N ARG A 129 -11.24 -0.12 5.39
CA ARG A 129 -12.55 0.53 5.37
C ARG A 129 -12.51 2.04 5.08
N ALA A 130 -11.40 2.57 4.56
CA ALA A 130 -11.32 3.96 4.15
C ALA A 130 -12.20 4.22 2.90
N THR A 131 -12.69 5.45 2.79
CA THR A 131 -13.47 5.91 1.64
C THR A 131 -12.60 6.79 0.76
N LEU A 132 -12.26 6.32 -0.45
CA LEU A 132 -11.42 7.02 -1.44
C LEU A 132 -12.21 7.39 -2.70
N ILE A 133 -13.52 7.58 -2.60
CA ILE A 133 -14.40 7.87 -3.74
C ILE A 133 -13.92 9.10 -4.49
N GLY A 134 -13.58 8.92 -5.77
CA GLY A 134 -13.09 10.00 -6.63
C GLY A 134 -11.75 10.59 -6.20
N ALA A 135 -11.01 9.95 -5.31
CA ALA A 135 -9.67 10.39 -4.91
C ALA A 135 -8.67 10.25 -6.07
N ASN A 136 -7.69 11.15 -6.12
CA ASN A 136 -6.60 11.08 -7.09
C ASN A 136 -5.35 10.50 -6.43
N LEU A 137 -5.04 9.23 -6.76
CA LEU A 137 -3.86 8.49 -6.29
C LEU A 137 -2.84 8.28 -7.43
N PHE A 138 -2.79 9.19 -8.40
CA PHE A 138 -1.85 9.10 -9.51
C PHE A 138 -0.40 8.95 -8.99
N GLU A 139 0.29 7.90 -9.42
CA GLU A 139 1.67 7.57 -8.98
C GLU A 139 1.84 7.43 -7.45
N ALA A 140 0.78 7.17 -6.69
CA ALA A 140 0.90 6.92 -5.26
C ALA A 140 1.56 5.57 -4.97
N ASN A 141 2.36 5.52 -3.91
CA ASN A 141 2.95 4.28 -3.42
C ASN A 141 2.08 3.67 -2.31
N LEU A 142 1.44 2.55 -2.61
CA LEU A 142 0.59 1.75 -1.72
C LEU A 142 1.21 0.36 -1.45
N TRP A 143 2.53 0.25 -1.56
CA TRP A 143 3.26 -0.99 -1.30
C TRP A 143 2.94 -1.51 0.11
N GLU A 144 2.58 -2.80 0.22
CA GLU A 144 2.18 -3.46 1.48
C GLU A 144 1.02 -2.76 2.25
N ALA A 145 0.30 -1.82 1.66
CA ALA A 145 -0.80 -1.14 2.34
C ALA A 145 -1.97 -2.10 2.63
N ASN A 146 -2.60 -1.93 3.79
CA ASN A 146 -3.85 -2.63 4.09
C ASN A 146 -5.04 -1.82 3.54
N LEU A 147 -5.63 -2.31 2.46
CA LEU A 147 -6.75 -1.72 1.73
C LEU A 147 -8.04 -2.55 1.90
N GLU A 148 -8.10 -3.40 2.95
CA GLU A 148 -9.26 -4.24 3.22
C GLU A 148 -10.53 -3.41 3.27
N GLN A 149 -11.53 -3.78 2.43
CA GLN A 149 -12.83 -3.10 2.33
C GLN A 149 -12.73 -1.59 2.01
N ALA A 150 -11.61 -1.11 1.48
CA ALA A 150 -11.48 0.27 1.02
C ALA A 150 -12.33 0.53 -0.23
N ASN A 151 -12.90 1.71 -0.35
CA ASN A 151 -13.77 2.07 -1.47
C ASN A 151 -13.06 3.03 -2.44
N PHE A 152 -12.64 2.52 -3.60
CA PHE A 152 -11.98 3.26 -4.68
C PHE A 152 -12.93 3.68 -5.81
N THR A 153 -14.24 3.68 -5.57
CA THR A 153 -15.22 4.08 -6.61
C THR A 153 -14.77 5.38 -7.29
N GLN A 154 -14.60 5.34 -8.62
CA GLN A 154 -14.19 6.47 -9.46
C GLN A 154 -12.82 7.09 -9.07
N ALA A 155 -12.00 6.44 -8.26
CA ALA A 155 -10.66 6.93 -7.95
C ALA A 155 -9.72 6.79 -9.15
N ASN A 156 -8.69 7.63 -9.21
CA ASN A 156 -7.61 7.50 -10.17
C ASN A 156 -6.39 6.82 -9.51
N LEU A 157 -6.12 5.58 -9.91
CA LEU A 157 -4.99 4.77 -9.47
C LEU A 157 -3.91 4.62 -10.56
N SER A 158 -3.94 5.45 -11.62
CA SER A 158 -2.97 5.34 -12.72
C SER A 158 -1.54 5.54 -12.20
N GLY A 159 -0.64 4.64 -12.55
CA GLY A 159 0.74 4.63 -12.08
C GLY A 159 0.93 4.25 -10.61
N ALA A 160 -0.14 3.93 -9.87
CA ALA A 160 -0.02 3.57 -8.46
C ALA A 160 0.65 2.20 -8.27
N ASN A 161 1.44 2.08 -7.22
CA ASN A 161 2.06 0.82 -6.81
C ASN A 161 1.23 0.13 -5.73
N LEU A 162 0.54 -0.96 -6.10
CA LEU A 162 -0.26 -1.80 -5.20
C LEU A 162 0.46 -3.12 -4.86
N THR A 163 1.77 -3.21 -5.12
CA THR A 163 2.54 -4.42 -4.83
C THR A 163 2.34 -4.85 -3.38
N GLU A 164 1.99 -6.12 -3.17
CA GLU A 164 1.79 -6.75 -1.86
C GLU A 164 0.67 -6.13 -1.00
N ALA A 165 -0.16 -5.25 -1.56
CA ALA A 165 -1.28 -4.66 -0.84
C ALA A 165 -2.39 -5.70 -0.54
N ASN A 166 -3.02 -5.59 0.63
CA ASN A 166 -4.21 -6.37 0.96
C ASN A 166 -5.47 -5.68 0.40
N LEU A 167 -6.05 -6.26 -0.65
CA LEU A 167 -7.22 -5.74 -1.36
C LEU A 167 -8.53 -6.48 -1.02
N TYR A 168 -8.55 -7.32 0.02
CA TYR A 168 -9.74 -8.12 0.34
C TYR A 168 -11.00 -7.26 0.54
N GLY A 169 -12.03 -7.51 -0.26
CA GLY A 169 -13.30 -6.78 -0.23
C GLY A 169 -13.24 -5.32 -0.69
N ALA A 170 -12.12 -4.86 -1.23
CA ALA A 170 -12.01 -3.52 -1.79
C ALA A 170 -12.93 -3.34 -3.01
N VAL A 171 -13.47 -2.13 -3.19
CA VAL A 171 -14.41 -1.78 -4.28
C VAL A 171 -13.68 -0.94 -5.32
N PHE A 172 -13.64 -1.42 -6.58
CA PHE A 172 -12.97 -0.77 -7.71
C PHE A 172 -13.95 -0.20 -8.75
N HIS A 173 -15.20 0.08 -8.34
CA HIS A 173 -16.24 0.54 -9.24
C HIS A 173 -15.80 1.76 -10.06
N GLN A 174 -15.74 1.61 -11.39
CA GLN A 174 -15.36 2.66 -12.36
C GLN A 174 -14.04 3.40 -12.02
N CYS A 175 -13.15 2.81 -11.24
CA CYS A 175 -11.84 3.43 -11.00
C CYS A 175 -10.99 3.46 -12.29
N HIS A 176 -10.07 4.41 -12.37
CA HIS A 176 -9.15 4.53 -13.49
C HIS A 176 -7.82 3.87 -13.11
N ILE A 177 -7.34 2.96 -13.95
CA ILE A 177 -6.02 2.34 -13.83
C ILE A 177 -5.28 2.45 -15.17
N GLY A 178 -3.98 2.38 -15.11
CA GLY A 178 -3.07 2.33 -16.23
C GLY A 178 -1.65 2.47 -15.68
N TYR A 179 -0.73 1.63 -16.13
CA TYR A 179 0.62 1.57 -15.56
C TYR A 179 0.61 1.27 -14.05
N THR A 180 -0.52 0.77 -13.54
CA THR A 180 -0.72 0.39 -12.13
C THR A 180 -0.08 -0.96 -11.88
N SER A 181 0.62 -1.11 -10.75
CA SER A 181 1.29 -2.36 -10.39
C SER A 181 0.40 -3.23 -9.49
N PHE A 182 0.04 -4.42 -9.98
CA PHE A 182 -0.64 -5.48 -9.24
C PHE A 182 0.31 -6.68 -9.12
N VAL A 183 1.33 -6.55 -8.29
CA VAL A 183 2.34 -7.60 -8.04
C VAL A 183 2.10 -8.22 -6.67
N ASN A 184 2.07 -9.55 -6.59
CA ASN A 184 1.84 -10.31 -5.35
C ASN A 184 0.56 -9.94 -4.58
N VAL A 185 -0.46 -9.44 -5.25
CA VAL A 185 -1.77 -9.16 -4.64
C VAL A 185 -2.73 -10.32 -4.83
N ASN A 186 -3.74 -10.41 -3.97
CA ASN A 186 -4.88 -11.30 -4.15
C ASN A 186 -6.08 -10.47 -4.58
N LEU A 187 -6.56 -10.68 -5.82
CA LEU A 187 -7.72 -9.99 -6.38
C LEU A 187 -9.04 -10.73 -6.11
N LYS A 188 -9.00 -11.91 -5.48
CA LYS A 188 -10.21 -12.66 -5.11
C LYS A 188 -11.00 -11.86 -4.07
N GLY A 189 -12.26 -11.62 -4.36
CA GLY A 189 -13.15 -10.83 -3.50
C GLY A 189 -13.03 -9.31 -3.66
N VAL A 190 -12.17 -8.83 -4.57
CA VAL A 190 -12.21 -7.43 -5.02
C VAL A 190 -13.45 -7.23 -5.87
N GLN A 191 -14.20 -6.16 -5.58
CA GLN A 191 -15.50 -5.92 -6.20
C GLN A 191 -15.36 -5.01 -7.42
N ASP A 192 -16.22 -5.24 -8.41
CA ASP A 192 -16.41 -4.40 -9.61
C ASP A 192 -15.15 -4.21 -10.50
N LEU A 193 -14.23 -5.20 -10.50
CA LEU A 193 -13.05 -5.18 -11.38
C LEU A 193 -13.42 -5.10 -12.87
N GLU A 194 -14.58 -5.62 -13.26
CA GLU A 194 -15.09 -5.59 -14.63
C GLU A 194 -15.50 -4.18 -15.09
N THR A 195 -15.72 -3.25 -14.16
CA THR A 195 -16.14 -1.87 -14.44
C THR A 195 -14.97 -0.89 -14.54
N VAL A 196 -13.76 -1.37 -14.24
CA VAL A 196 -12.54 -0.57 -14.22
C VAL A 196 -12.26 0.05 -15.59
N LYS A 197 -11.85 1.31 -15.59
CA LYS A 197 -11.51 2.08 -16.80
C LYS A 197 -9.99 2.03 -17.01
N HIS A 198 -9.55 1.34 -18.05
CA HIS A 198 -8.15 1.21 -18.42
C HIS A 198 -7.70 2.40 -19.25
N VAL A 199 -6.83 3.27 -18.73
CA VAL A 199 -6.21 4.40 -19.46
C VAL A 199 -4.86 4.02 -20.09
N GLY A 200 -4.39 2.81 -19.84
CA GLY A 200 -3.19 2.20 -20.37
C GLY A 200 -3.01 0.79 -19.80
N PRO A 201 -2.02 0.02 -20.28
CA PRO A 201 -1.73 -1.30 -19.74
C PRO A 201 -1.30 -1.19 -18.27
N SER A 202 -1.53 -2.26 -17.51
CA SER A 202 -1.12 -2.36 -16.10
C SER A 202 -0.30 -3.62 -15.86
N TYR A 203 0.52 -3.62 -14.82
CA TYR A 203 1.39 -4.75 -14.50
C TYR A 203 0.65 -5.73 -13.60
N VAL A 204 0.26 -6.88 -14.14
CA VAL A 204 -0.33 -7.99 -13.38
C VAL A 204 0.67 -9.14 -13.39
N ALA A 205 1.27 -9.42 -12.24
CA ALA A 205 2.22 -10.51 -12.12
C ALA A 205 1.52 -11.88 -12.19
N ILE A 206 2.24 -12.89 -12.65
CA ILE A 206 1.74 -14.27 -12.63
C ILE A 206 1.36 -14.70 -11.21
N SER A 207 2.16 -14.31 -10.21
CA SER A 207 1.86 -14.55 -8.80
C SER A 207 0.50 -13.99 -8.37
N THR A 208 0.09 -12.83 -8.88
CA THR A 208 -1.23 -12.24 -8.63
C THR A 208 -2.37 -13.12 -9.16
N ILE A 209 -2.22 -13.68 -10.36
CA ILE A 209 -3.22 -14.58 -10.96
C ILE A 209 -3.34 -15.85 -10.11
N PHE A 210 -2.23 -16.43 -9.68
CA PHE A 210 -2.22 -17.63 -8.84
C PHE A 210 -2.75 -17.35 -7.43
N ASN A 211 -2.35 -16.26 -6.79
CA ASN A 211 -2.84 -15.86 -5.47
C ASN A 211 -4.36 -15.63 -5.48
N SER A 212 -4.90 -15.21 -6.62
CA SER A 212 -6.33 -15.01 -6.83
C SER A 212 -7.09 -16.31 -7.19
N GLY A 213 -6.40 -17.46 -7.27
CA GLY A 213 -6.98 -18.73 -7.67
C GLY A 213 -7.53 -18.73 -9.11
N GLY A 214 -7.07 -17.79 -9.95
CA GLY A 214 -7.60 -17.55 -11.29
C GLY A 214 -8.95 -16.84 -11.35
N ASP A 215 -9.49 -16.46 -10.20
CA ASP A 215 -10.78 -15.75 -10.08
C ASP A 215 -10.58 -14.25 -10.34
N VAL A 216 -10.12 -13.91 -11.55
CA VAL A 216 -9.92 -12.53 -12.00
C VAL A 216 -10.71 -12.34 -13.30
N PRO A 217 -11.56 -11.30 -13.40
CA PRO A 217 -12.38 -11.09 -14.60
C PRO A 217 -11.51 -10.99 -15.86
N ARG A 218 -11.85 -11.74 -16.89
CA ARG A 218 -11.10 -11.75 -18.17
C ARG A 218 -11.06 -10.36 -18.81
N VAL A 219 -12.13 -9.58 -18.66
CA VAL A 219 -12.21 -8.20 -19.17
C VAL A 219 -11.17 -7.31 -18.48
N PHE A 220 -10.94 -7.49 -17.17
CA PHE A 220 -9.91 -6.79 -16.42
C PHE A 220 -8.50 -7.16 -16.93
N LEU A 221 -8.21 -8.46 -17.06
CA LEU A 221 -6.93 -8.94 -17.57
C LEU A 221 -6.62 -8.41 -18.98
N ARG A 222 -7.63 -8.44 -19.86
CA ARG A 222 -7.53 -7.91 -21.21
C ARG A 222 -7.24 -6.43 -21.22
N GLY A 223 -7.93 -5.67 -20.39
CA GLY A 223 -7.72 -4.23 -20.23
C GLY A 223 -6.34 -3.90 -19.65
N CYS A 224 -5.76 -4.77 -18.83
CA CYS A 224 -4.38 -4.66 -18.37
C CYS A 224 -3.35 -4.95 -19.46
N GLY A 225 -3.77 -5.40 -20.65
CA GLY A 225 -2.87 -5.70 -21.78
C GLY A 225 -2.37 -7.13 -21.81
N ILE A 226 -2.99 -8.06 -21.05
CA ILE A 226 -2.64 -9.48 -21.11
C ILE A 226 -3.20 -10.09 -22.41
N PRO A 227 -2.36 -10.78 -23.22
CA PRO A 227 -2.78 -11.34 -24.51
C PRO A 227 -3.91 -12.36 -24.37
N GLU A 228 -4.86 -12.35 -25.30
CA GLU A 228 -6.05 -13.22 -25.25
C GLU A 228 -5.70 -14.72 -25.23
N ASN A 229 -4.70 -15.13 -26.01
CA ASN A 229 -4.22 -16.52 -26.03
C ASN A 229 -3.73 -16.97 -24.64
N PHE A 230 -3.08 -16.10 -23.89
CA PHE A 230 -2.65 -16.40 -22.52
C PHE A 230 -3.87 -16.50 -21.58
N ILE A 231 -4.83 -15.54 -21.67
CA ILE A 231 -6.07 -15.55 -20.87
C ILE A 231 -6.86 -16.84 -21.08
N GLN A 232 -6.93 -17.35 -22.33
CA GLN A 232 -7.63 -18.59 -22.67
C GLN A 232 -6.95 -19.82 -22.06
N GLN A 233 -5.63 -19.80 -21.91
CA GLN A 233 -4.86 -20.92 -21.35
C GLN A 233 -4.78 -20.91 -19.82
N LEU A 234 -5.14 -19.82 -19.14
CA LEU A 234 -5.09 -19.71 -17.69
C LEU A 234 -5.74 -20.90 -16.95
N PRO A 235 -6.92 -21.39 -17.32
CA PRO A 235 -7.54 -22.53 -16.65
C PRO A 235 -6.68 -23.80 -16.68
N SER A 236 -5.95 -24.02 -17.76
CA SER A 236 -5.06 -25.19 -17.90
C SER A 236 -3.83 -25.07 -17.00
N PHE A 237 -3.29 -23.86 -16.83
CA PHE A 237 -2.16 -23.61 -15.93
C PHE A 237 -2.58 -23.71 -14.45
N LEU A 238 -3.80 -23.31 -14.12
CA LEU A 238 -4.31 -23.30 -12.74
C LEU A 238 -4.79 -24.70 -12.30
N SER A 239 -5.23 -25.53 -13.23
CA SER A 239 -5.69 -26.90 -12.94
C SER A 239 -4.55 -27.91 -12.76
N GLN A 240 -3.36 -27.59 -13.24
CA GLN A 240 -2.17 -28.40 -13.00
C GLN A 240 -1.43 -27.87 -11.76
N PRO A 241 -1.04 -28.74 -10.81
CA PRO A 241 -0.11 -28.30 -9.80
C PRO A 241 1.09 -27.69 -10.51
N ILE A 242 1.46 -26.46 -10.13
CA ILE A 242 2.58 -25.76 -10.77
C ILE A 242 3.80 -26.66 -10.64
N GLN A 243 4.13 -27.36 -11.72
CA GLN A 243 5.43 -28.03 -11.85
C GLN A 243 6.54 -26.98 -12.10
N CYS A 244 6.43 -25.81 -11.46
CA CYS A 244 7.46 -24.80 -11.44
C CYS A 244 8.37 -25.00 -10.25
N ALA A 245 8.67 -26.22 -9.94
CA ALA A 245 9.73 -26.44 -9.02
C ALA A 245 10.88 -27.06 -9.76
N SER A 246 11.64 -26.24 -10.44
CA SER A 246 13.03 -26.56 -10.57
C SER A 246 13.71 -25.99 -9.33
N CYS A 247 14.17 -26.83 -8.44
CA CYS A 247 15.00 -26.42 -7.32
C CYS A 247 16.42 -26.88 -7.55
N PHE A 248 17.36 -26.02 -7.20
CA PHE A 248 18.77 -26.35 -7.17
C PHE A 248 19.15 -26.66 -5.73
N ILE A 249 19.61 -27.88 -5.46
CA ILE A 249 20.01 -28.30 -4.11
C ILE A 249 21.52 -28.15 -4.01
N SER A 250 21.96 -27.08 -3.35
CA SER A 250 23.35 -26.90 -2.96
C SER A 250 23.55 -27.48 -1.55
N PHE A 251 24.63 -28.23 -1.34
CA PHE A 251 24.88 -28.93 -0.08
C PHE A 251 26.39 -29.01 0.20
N SER A 252 26.75 -29.16 1.47
CA SER A 252 28.13 -29.45 1.84
C SER A 252 28.46 -30.93 1.53
N TYR A 253 29.72 -31.26 1.30
CA TYR A 253 30.13 -32.64 1.03
C TYR A 253 29.65 -33.63 2.12
N ALA A 254 29.62 -33.20 3.36
CA ALA A 254 29.12 -33.99 4.48
C ALA A 254 27.62 -34.30 4.39
N ASP A 255 26.83 -33.45 3.75
CA ASP A 255 25.37 -33.55 3.66
C ASP A 255 24.92 -34.28 2.37
N ARG A 256 25.86 -34.71 1.53
CA ARG A 256 25.53 -35.37 0.25
C ARG A 256 24.52 -36.52 0.37
N PRO A 257 24.58 -37.42 1.34
CA PRO A 257 23.60 -38.50 1.49
C PRO A 257 22.20 -38.00 1.77
N PHE A 258 22.04 -36.89 2.48
CA PHE A 258 20.77 -36.23 2.73
C PHE A 258 20.29 -35.52 1.47
N ALA A 259 21.15 -34.77 0.78
CA ALA A 259 20.82 -34.06 -0.44
C ALA A 259 20.32 -34.99 -1.56
N VAL A 260 20.94 -36.15 -1.73
CA VAL A 260 20.49 -37.18 -2.69
C VAL A 260 19.11 -37.70 -2.31
N LYS A 261 18.87 -38.05 -1.05
CA LYS A 261 17.54 -38.51 -0.60
C LYS A 261 16.47 -37.45 -0.78
N LEU A 262 16.78 -36.19 -0.52
CA LEU A 262 15.87 -35.06 -0.72
C LEU A 262 15.57 -34.89 -2.21
N HIS A 263 16.57 -34.93 -3.08
CA HIS A 263 16.46 -34.89 -4.52
C HIS A 263 15.50 -35.98 -5.03
N ASP A 264 15.76 -37.25 -4.66
CA ASP A 264 14.95 -38.38 -5.10
C ASP A 264 13.49 -38.26 -4.61
N HIS A 265 13.30 -37.80 -3.36
CA HIS A 265 11.96 -37.59 -2.82
C HIS A 265 11.20 -36.47 -3.54
N LEU A 266 11.87 -35.39 -3.87
CA LEU A 266 11.27 -34.28 -4.62
C LEU A 266 10.96 -34.68 -6.07
N GLN A 267 11.87 -35.39 -6.72
CA GLN A 267 11.67 -35.94 -8.07
C GLN A 267 10.48 -36.92 -8.10
N ALA A 268 10.35 -37.78 -7.10
CA ALA A 268 9.22 -38.71 -6.97
C ALA A 268 7.87 -37.99 -6.80
N LYS A 269 7.89 -36.74 -6.31
CA LYS A 269 6.71 -35.83 -6.22
C LYS A 269 6.52 -34.95 -7.45
N GLY A 270 7.28 -35.17 -8.52
CA GLY A 270 7.17 -34.41 -9.77
C GLY A 270 7.86 -33.04 -9.72
N ILE A 271 8.67 -32.78 -8.70
CA ILE A 271 9.44 -31.55 -8.59
C ILE A 271 10.79 -31.75 -9.29
N ARG A 272 11.09 -30.97 -10.34
CA ARG A 272 12.39 -31.02 -11.03
C ARG A 272 13.46 -30.45 -10.12
N CYS A 273 14.43 -31.25 -9.74
CA CYS A 273 15.55 -30.85 -8.89
C CYS A 273 16.87 -31.16 -9.58
N TRP A 274 17.88 -30.33 -9.34
CA TRP A 274 19.26 -30.57 -9.70
C TRP A 274 20.10 -30.60 -8.44
N LEU A 275 21.03 -31.57 -8.37
CA LEU A 275 22.07 -31.61 -7.33
C LEU A 275 23.29 -30.86 -7.84
N ASP A 276 23.95 -30.10 -6.97
CA ASP A 276 25.28 -29.56 -7.25
C ASP A 276 26.31 -30.69 -7.11
N GLU A 277 26.57 -31.41 -8.19
CA GLU A 277 27.55 -32.51 -8.21
C GLU A 277 29.01 -32.04 -8.24
N HIS A 278 29.25 -30.73 -8.33
CA HIS A 278 30.57 -30.15 -8.56
C HIS A 278 31.22 -29.53 -7.32
N GLN A 279 30.87 -29.95 -6.10
CA GLN A 279 31.67 -29.56 -4.95
C GLN A 279 33.00 -30.31 -4.97
N THR A 280 33.92 -29.79 -5.75
CA THR A 280 35.36 -30.07 -5.59
C THR A 280 35.85 -29.46 -4.27
N ARG A 281 36.77 -30.17 -3.66
CA ARG A 281 37.44 -29.85 -2.37
C ARG A 281 37.69 -28.37 -2.12
N PRO A 282 37.82 -27.92 -0.85
CA PRO A 282 37.84 -26.48 -0.49
C PRO A 282 39.14 -25.80 -0.95
N LYS A 283 39.24 -25.51 -2.23
CA LYS A 283 40.34 -24.68 -2.81
C LYS A 283 40.03 -24.07 -4.20
N ASP A 284 38.81 -24.09 -4.72
CA ASP A 284 38.55 -23.43 -6.00
C ASP A 284 37.34 -22.48 -5.92
N ASP A 285 37.61 -21.25 -6.34
CA ASP A 285 36.69 -20.13 -6.44
C ASP A 285 35.33 -20.47 -7.09
N THR A 286 34.28 -20.47 -6.28
CA THR A 286 32.92 -20.85 -6.66
C THR A 286 32.17 -19.76 -7.45
N ILE A 287 32.78 -18.58 -7.68
CA ILE A 287 32.10 -17.40 -8.26
C ILE A 287 32.12 -17.40 -9.82
N GLN A 288 32.98 -18.19 -10.47
CA GLN A 288 33.10 -18.15 -11.94
C GLN A 288 32.22 -19.13 -12.72
N ARG A 289 31.40 -20.00 -12.08
CA ARG A 289 30.64 -21.05 -12.77
C ARG A 289 29.12 -20.86 -12.84
N VAL A 290 28.57 -19.87 -12.18
CA VAL A 290 27.12 -19.60 -12.25
C VAL A 290 26.72 -18.85 -13.53
N GLU A 291 27.68 -18.28 -14.30
CA GLU A 291 27.38 -17.53 -15.52
C GLU A 291 27.34 -18.36 -16.82
N ARG A 292 27.42 -19.68 -16.77
CA ARG A 292 27.44 -20.55 -17.97
C ARG A 292 26.45 -21.72 -17.93
N GLY A 293 25.34 -21.59 -17.22
CA GLY A 293 24.26 -22.60 -17.24
C GLY A 293 22.95 -22.02 -17.72
#